data_770834642594a4592189944a2461e4c7
#
_entry.id   770834642594a4592189944a2461e4c7
#
_cell.length_a   1.000
_cell.length_b   1.000
_cell.length_c   1.000
_cell.angle_alpha   90.00
_cell.angle_beta   90.00
_cell.angle_gamma   90.00
#
_symmetry.space_group_name_H-M   'P 1'
#
loop_
_entity.id
_entity.type
_entity.pdbx_description
1 polymer ?
#
loop_
_entity_poly.entity_id
_entity_poly.type
_entity_poly.pdbx_seq_one_letter_code
_entity_poly.pdbx_strand_id
1 'polypeptide(L)'
;MSTFYLTTPIYYVNALPHIGHIFTTTAGDTLARYLRMAGQEVYFLTGTDEHGQNIERAARDEGIAPIVLADRVVAKYRELRGRLEFSYDDFIRTTEERHKRGVYEIIRRIEAAGDFYTAPHEGWYCPPCETFYTEKELGPEKTCPVHGTPVEWKSEENVFFRLSKYQQPLLDLYREHPEFVRPETRLNEVRAFVETGLRDLSVSRANLEWAIPFPDRPGQTIYVWLDALVNYVSALGFGSDDARLYDKFWAHGDVRMHLVGKDILRQHAVYWPAFLMSAGLPLPTVVWAHGWWQRDGRKVSKSAGNIVRPDELIERFGADAVRYFLLREMVFGQDANFSDEGFVDRYNSDLANDLGNTVSRLVTLSRSAFDGRTPPHACSDNELAPVAKRAVEDYRTAMEDLAFSRALESLWRLLAETNQYIVSRAPWKMIKDEGPTPALARILWNGLEAVRIVTT
;
A
#
# COMPACT_ATOMS: atom_id res chain seq x y z
N MET A 1 12.08 -10.90 -18.97
CA MET A 1 10.91 -10.34 -18.25
C MET A 1 11.42 -9.21 -17.40
N SER A 2 10.73 -8.08 -17.37
CA SER A 2 11.10 -7.02 -16.44
C SER A 2 10.76 -7.44 -15.00
N THR A 3 11.63 -7.04 -14.08
CA THR A 3 11.47 -7.29 -12.65
C THR A 3 10.78 -6.12 -11.98
N PHE A 4 9.86 -6.42 -11.07
CA PHE A 4 9.11 -5.42 -10.32
C PHE A 4 9.13 -5.76 -8.83
N TYR A 5 9.78 -4.94 -8.04
CA TYR A 5 9.74 -5.02 -6.58
C TYR A 5 8.71 -4.05 -6.05
N LEU A 6 7.65 -4.58 -5.48
CA LEU A 6 6.54 -3.82 -4.92
C LEU A 6 6.49 -4.00 -3.41
N THR A 7 6.35 -2.90 -2.67
CA THR A 7 6.24 -2.98 -1.21
C THR A 7 5.10 -2.12 -0.68
N THR A 8 4.49 -2.57 0.40
CA THR A 8 3.73 -1.68 1.31
C THR A 8 4.63 -1.22 2.45
N PRO A 9 4.21 -0.26 3.30
CA PRO A 9 4.85 -0.07 4.58
C PRO A 9 4.73 -1.33 5.42
N ILE A 10 5.66 -1.53 6.33
CA ILE A 10 5.49 -2.49 7.42
C ILE A 10 4.62 -1.86 8.52
N TYR A 11 3.70 -2.63 9.07
CA TYR A 11 2.66 -2.13 9.96
C TYR A 11 3.07 -2.20 11.42
N TYR A 12 2.84 -1.11 12.14
CA TYR A 12 3.18 -1.00 13.55
C TYR A 12 2.25 -1.86 14.42
N VAL A 13 2.82 -2.74 15.27
CA VAL A 13 2.05 -3.75 16.02
C VAL A 13 1.45 -3.25 17.34
N ASN A 14 1.32 -1.95 17.53
CA ASN A 14 0.68 -1.35 18.71
C ASN A 14 -0.85 -1.39 18.69
N ALA A 15 -1.45 -1.83 17.60
CA ALA A 15 -2.90 -1.96 17.42
C ALA A 15 -3.27 -3.03 16.39
N LEU A 16 -4.53 -3.49 16.46
CA LEU A 16 -5.08 -4.41 15.45
C LEU A 16 -5.24 -3.73 14.08
N PRO A 17 -5.23 -4.51 12.98
CA PRO A 17 -5.45 -3.99 11.64
C PRO A 17 -6.76 -3.20 11.52
N HIS A 18 -6.75 -2.14 10.71
CA HIS A 18 -7.91 -1.33 10.36
C HIS A 18 -7.97 -1.08 8.84
N ILE A 19 -9.04 -0.44 8.37
CA ILE A 19 -9.30 -0.19 6.94
C ILE A 19 -8.11 0.42 6.19
N GLY A 20 -7.33 1.32 6.82
CA GLY A 20 -6.15 1.93 6.19
C GLY A 20 -5.06 0.91 5.86
N HIS A 21 -4.81 -0.06 6.73
CA HIS A 21 -3.83 -1.12 6.48
C HIS A 21 -4.26 -2.03 5.33
N ILE A 22 -5.52 -2.49 5.35
CA ILE A 22 -6.01 -3.37 4.29
C ILE A 22 -6.14 -2.64 2.95
N PHE A 23 -6.37 -1.33 2.95
CA PHE A 23 -6.41 -0.53 1.74
C PHE A 23 -5.05 -0.54 1.02
N THR A 24 -3.97 -0.21 1.73
CA THR A 24 -2.62 -0.21 1.15
C THR A 24 -2.24 -1.60 0.62
N THR A 25 -2.53 -2.66 1.41
CA THR A 25 -2.24 -4.04 0.98
C THR A 25 -3.11 -4.45 -0.20
N THR A 26 -4.40 -4.05 -0.25
CA THR A 26 -5.29 -4.34 -1.38
C THR A 26 -4.82 -3.64 -2.65
N ALA A 27 -4.40 -2.37 -2.56
CA ALA A 27 -3.84 -1.64 -3.70
C ALA A 27 -2.56 -2.33 -4.23
N GLY A 28 -1.64 -2.68 -3.33
CA GLY A 28 -0.42 -3.42 -3.68
C GLY A 28 -0.73 -4.79 -4.30
N ASP A 29 -1.64 -5.55 -3.70
CA ASP A 29 -2.03 -6.87 -4.20
C ASP A 29 -2.68 -6.79 -5.59
N THR A 30 -3.55 -5.81 -5.80
CA THR A 30 -4.19 -5.60 -7.11
C THR A 30 -3.16 -5.23 -8.18
N LEU A 31 -2.23 -4.34 -7.86
CA LEU A 31 -1.13 -4.01 -8.76
C LEU A 31 -0.24 -5.22 -9.05
N ALA A 32 0.13 -5.99 -8.01
CA ALA A 32 0.97 -7.19 -8.17
C ALA A 32 0.30 -8.23 -9.08
N ARG A 33 -1.01 -8.48 -8.91
CA ARG A 33 -1.79 -9.39 -9.77
C ARG A 33 -1.84 -8.89 -11.21
N TYR A 34 -2.13 -7.60 -11.42
CA TYR A 34 -2.14 -6.98 -12.74
C TYR A 34 -0.78 -7.12 -13.45
N LEU A 35 0.32 -6.79 -12.78
CA LEU A 35 1.66 -6.87 -13.35
C LEU A 35 2.06 -8.33 -13.69
N ARG A 36 1.74 -9.29 -12.81
CA ARG A 36 1.96 -10.72 -13.08
C ARG A 36 1.15 -11.20 -14.28
N MET A 37 -0.11 -10.78 -14.38
CA MET A 37 -0.96 -11.08 -15.54
C MET A 37 -0.44 -10.45 -16.83
N ALA A 38 0.22 -9.28 -16.74
CA ALA A 38 0.92 -8.64 -17.84
C ALA A 38 2.28 -9.28 -18.17
N GLY A 39 2.67 -10.37 -17.51
CA GLY A 39 3.90 -11.12 -17.77
C GLY A 39 5.16 -10.55 -17.11
N GLN A 40 5.04 -9.68 -16.12
CA GLN A 40 6.17 -9.18 -15.34
C GLN A 40 6.52 -10.14 -14.19
N GLU A 41 7.79 -10.15 -13.80
CA GLU A 41 8.25 -10.89 -12.62
C GLU A 41 8.17 -10.00 -11.38
N VAL A 42 7.18 -10.25 -10.54
CA VAL A 42 6.84 -9.40 -9.40
C VAL A 42 7.22 -10.06 -8.09
N TYR A 43 7.94 -9.33 -7.23
CA TYR A 43 8.10 -9.67 -5.82
C TYR A 43 7.38 -8.64 -4.96
N PHE A 44 6.37 -9.07 -4.24
CA PHE A 44 5.51 -8.22 -3.42
C PHE A 44 5.77 -8.45 -1.93
N LEU A 45 6.27 -7.41 -1.23
CA LEU A 45 6.62 -7.42 0.18
C LEU A 45 5.62 -6.62 1.01
N THR A 46 5.26 -7.17 2.16
CA THR A 46 4.65 -6.46 3.28
C THR A 46 5.26 -6.95 4.60
N GLY A 47 4.83 -6.44 5.74
CA GLY A 47 5.38 -6.90 7.02
C GLY A 47 4.90 -6.10 8.23
N THR A 48 5.62 -6.28 9.34
CA THR A 48 5.34 -5.59 10.61
C THR A 48 6.58 -4.92 11.18
N ASP A 49 6.37 -3.71 11.67
CA ASP A 49 7.31 -2.94 12.48
C ASP A 49 7.02 -3.24 13.96
N GLU A 50 7.99 -3.88 14.64
CA GLU A 50 7.77 -4.53 15.93
C GLU A 50 8.59 -3.94 17.08
N HIS A 51 9.43 -2.93 16.80
CA HIS A 51 10.25 -2.28 17.81
C HIS A 51 9.69 -0.90 18.19
N GLY A 52 10.17 -0.34 19.29
CA GLY A 52 9.91 1.03 19.72
C GLY A 52 9.14 1.16 21.03
N GLN A 53 9.19 2.39 21.57
CA GLN A 53 8.66 2.74 22.88
C GLN A 53 7.15 2.49 23.01
N ASN A 54 6.39 2.72 21.92
CA ASN A 54 4.94 2.54 21.96
C ASN A 54 4.53 1.08 22.11
N ILE A 55 5.29 0.15 21.51
CA ILE A 55 5.06 -1.29 21.67
C ILE A 55 5.47 -1.76 23.05
N GLU A 56 6.63 -1.30 23.52
CA GLU A 56 7.10 -1.58 24.89
C GLU A 56 6.07 -1.13 25.93
N ARG A 57 5.54 0.10 25.79
CA ARG A 57 4.51 0.63 26.68
C ARG A 57 3.22 -0.18 26.60
N ALA A 58 2.71 -0.47 25.38
CA ALA A 58 1.48 -1.24 25.21
C ALA A 58 1.58 -2.65 25.81
N ALA A 59 2.73 -3.29 25.67
CA ALA A 59 2.99 -4.60 26.26
C ALA A 59 3.09 -4.53 27.80
N ARG A 60 3.73 -3.50 28.34
CA ARG A 60 3.81 -3.23 29.77
C ARG A 60 2.44 -2.98 30.39
N ASP A 61 1.58 -2.21 29.72
CA ASP A 61 0.21 -1.92 30.17
C ASP A 61 -0.65 -3.20 30.24
N GLU A 62 -0.35 -4.19 29.41
CA GLU A 62 -0.99 -5.52 29.43
C GLU A 62 -0.26 -6.54 30.33
N GLY A 63 0.90 -6.23 30.89
CA GLY A 63 1.70 -7.14 31.73
C GLY A 63 2.33 -8.29 30.94
N ILE A 64 2.62 -8.14 29.66
CA ILE A 64 3.19 -9.16 28.78
C ILE A 64 4.52 -8.70 28.19
N ALA A 65 5.33 -9.64 27.68
CA ALA A 65 6.53 -9.28 26.93
C ALA A 65 6.18 -8.66 25.55
N PRO A 66 6.94 -7.67 25.06
CA PRO A 66 6.69 -7.04 23.77
C PRO A 66 6.58 -8.00 22.58
N ILE A 67 7.39 -9.06 22.56
CA ILE A 67 7.31 -10.10 21.53
C ILE A 67 5.96 -10.83 21.52
N VAL A 68 5.36 -11.07 22.68
CA VAL A 68 4.05 -11.72 22.78
C VAL A 68 2.95 -10.83 22.20
N LEU A 69 3.04 -9.51 22.43
CA LEU A 69 2.14 -8.54 21.79
C LEU A 69 2.32 -8.55 20.27
N ALA A 70 3.57 -8.49 19.80
CA ALA A 70 3.88 -8.53 18.38
C ALA A 70 3.36 -9.80 17.71
N ASP A 71 3.61 -10.98 18.27
CA ASP A 71 3.14 -12.27 17.75
C ASP A 71 1.62 -12.33 17.64
N ARG A 72 0.91 -11.81 18.64
CA ARG A 72 -0.56 -11.74 18.63
C ARG A 72 -1.10 -10.85 17.51
N VAL A 73 -0.50 -9.71 17.29
CA VAL A 73 -0.92 -8.78 16.22
C VAL A 73 -0.54 -9.30 14.85
N VAL A 74 0.66 -9.87 14.69
CA VAL A 74 1.11 -10.52 13.45
C VAL A 74 0.16 -11.65 13.04
N ALA A 75 -0.31 -12.44 14.00
CA ALA A 75 -1.29 -13.49 13.71
C ALA A 75 -2.55 -12.94 13.03
N LYS A 76 -3.01 -11.73 13.44
CA LYS A 76 -4.17 -11.06 12.81
C LYS A 76 -3.87 -10.58 11.38
N TYR A 77 -2.68 -10.04 11.11
CA TYR A 77 -2.28 -9.70 9.74
C TYR A 77 -2.21 -10.94 8.83
N ARG A 78 -1.68 -12.05 9.35
CA ARG A 78 -1.62 -13.33 8.62
C ARG A 78 -3.00 -13.93 8.38
N GLU A 79 -3.94 -13.80 9.32
CA GLU A 79 -5.33 -14.19 9.14
C GLU A 79 -5.98 -13.40 8.00
N LEU A 80 -5.77 -12.08 7.94
CA LEU A 80 -6.28 -11.23 6.88
C LEU A 80 -5.72 -11.59 5.50
N ARG A 81 -4.49 -12.14 5.41
CA ARG A 81 -3.97 -12.67 4.15
C ARG A 81 -4.90 -13.70 3.53
N GLY A 82 -5.34 -14.66 4.33
CA GLY A 82 -6.25 -15.71 3.85
C GLY A 82 -7.64 -15.19 3.57
N ARG A 83 -8.16 -14.31 4.43
CA ARG A 83 -9.53 -13.78 4.31
C ARG A 83 -9.71 -12.80 3.15
N LEU A 84 -8.66 -12.02 2.79
CA LEU A 84 -8.66 -11.08 1.67
C LEU A 84 -7.85 -11.59 0.47
N GLU A 85 -7.35 -12.82 0.53
CA GLU A 85 -6.61 -13.50 -0.55
C GLU A 85 -5.39 -12.69 -1.04
N PHE A 86 -4.65 -12.06 -0.13
CA PHE A 86 -3.45 -11.31 -0.49
C PHE A 86 -2.34 -12.21 -1.01
N SER A 87 -1.73 -11.84 -2.13
CA SER A 87 -0.74 -12.61 -2.86
C SER A 87 0.70 -12.14 -2.65
N TYR A 88 1.01 -11.49 -1.52
CA TYR A 88 2.39 -11.09 -1.24
C TYR A 88 3.30 -12.32 -1.09
N ASP A 89 4.53 -12.15 -1.58
CA ASP A 89 5.54 -13.22 -1.62
C ASP A 89 6.22 -13.38 -0.27
N ASP A 90 6.40 -12.29 0.48
CA ASP A 90 7.05 -12.31 1.78
C ASP A 90 6.36 -11.37 2.77
N PHE A 91 6.45 -11.74 4.05
CA PHE A 91 5.98 -10.97 5.19
C PHE A 91 7.13 -10.83 6.19
N ILE A 92 7.86 -9.72 6.12
CA ILE A 92 9.01 -9.44 6.97
C ILE A 92 8.57 -8.96 8.37
N ARG A 93 9.30 -9.40 9.40
CA ARG A 93 9.16 -8.89 10.77
C ARG A 93 10.49 -8.23 11.17
N THR A 94 10.46 -7.04 11.78
CA THR A 94 11.71 -6.38 12.21
C THR A 94 12.42 -7.13 13.35
N THR A 95 11.73 -8.01 14.05
CA THR A 95 12.31 -8.91 15.07
C THR A 95 13.06 -10.12 14.50
N GLU A 96 12.95 -10.41 13.19
CA GLU A 96 13.65 -11.53 12.56
C GLU A 96 15.16 -11.27 12.43
N GLU A 97 15.96 -12.31 12.62
CA GLU A 97 17.43 -12.22 12.53
C GLU A 97 17.92 -11.79 11.14
N ARG A 98 17.19 -12.16 10.06
CA ARG A 98 17.53 -11.70 8.71
C ARG A 98 17.39 -10.18 8.57
N HIS A 99 16.41 -9.58 9.26
CA HIS A 99 16.23 -8.14 9.27
C HIS A 99 17.35 -7.45 10.05
N LYS A 100 17.66 -7.91 11.26
CA LYS A 100 18.73 -7.35 12.10
C LYS A 100 20.09 -7.36 11.40
N ARG A 101 20.39 -8.44 10.66
CA ARG A 101 21.62 -8.51 9.83
C ARG A 101 21.67 -7.40 8.78
N GLY A 102 20.56 -7.17 8.07
CA GLY A 102 20.46 -6.07 7.10
C GLY A 102 20.65 -4.70 7.75
N VAL A 103 20.04 -4.50 8.94
CA VAL A 103 20.21 -3.26 9.71
C VAL A 103 21.66 -3.03 10.11
N TYR A 104 22.35 -4.03 10.63
CA TYR A 104 23.77 -3.91 10.99
C TYR A 104 24.66 -3.64 9.77
N GLU A 105 24.35 -4.24 8.62
CA GLU A 105 25.13 -3.99 7.41
C GLU A 105 24.92 -2.55 6.88
N ILE A 106 23.71 -2.01 6.91
CA ILE A 106 23.46 -0.60 6.54
C ILE A 106 24.21 0.35 7.49
N ILE A 107 24.14 0.11 8.81
CA ILE A 107 24.85 0.92 9.80
C ILE A 107 26.36 0.88 9.55
N ARG A 108 26.92 -0.30 9.32
CA ARG A 108 28.36 -0.46 9.01
C ARG A 108 28.77 0.38 7.78
N ARG A 109 27.94 0.43 6.75
CA ARG A 109 28.23 1.22 5.52
C ARG A 109 28.12 2.72 5.78
N ILE A 110 27.10 3.16 6.49
CA ILE A 110 26.93 4.58 6.85
C ILE A 110 28.09 5.05 7.78
N GLU A 111 28.50 4.22 8.74
CA GLU A 111 29.64 4.50 9.59
C GLU A 111 30.93 4.63 8.76
N ALA A 112 31.16 3.71 7.81
CA ALA A 112 32.32 3.77 6.89
C ALA A 112 32.32 5.03 6.00
N ALA A 113 31.14 5.57 5.68
CA ALA A 113 31.00 6.85 4.96
C ALA A 113 31.25 8.08 5.84
N GLY A 114 31.40 7.90 7.16
CA GLY A 114 31.63 8.98 8.12
C GLY A 114 30.38 9.86 8.37
N ASP A 115 29.18 9.31 8.13
CA ASP A 115 27.93 10.07 8.21
C ASP A 115 27.20 9.93 9.55
N PHE A 116 27.79 9.22 10.53
CA PHE A 116 27.34 9.24 11.92
C PHE A 116 28.25 10.09 12.79
N TYR A 117 27.69 10.72 13.80
CA TYR A 117 28.40 11.39 14.90
C TYR A 117 27.53 11.41 16.15
N THR A 118 28.16 11.55 17.31
CA THR A 118 27.45 11.65 18.61
C THR A 118 27.37 13.10 19.06
N ALA A 119 26.17 13.51 19.51
CA ALA A 119 25.94 14.84 20.05
C ALA A 119 24.78 14.84 21.04
N PRO A 120 24.71 15.84 21.95
CA PRO A 120 23.52 16.07 22.76
C PRO A 120 22.28 16.33 21.90
N HIS A 121 21.17 15.68 22.22
CA HIS A 121 19.86 15.91 21.63
C HIS A 121 18.93 16.45 22.68
N GLU A 122 18.55 17.69 22.52
CA GLU A 122 17.67 18.40 23.45
C GLU A 122 16.45 18.93 22.71
N GLY A 123 15.29 18.78 23.33
CA GLY A 123 14.07 19.27 22.71
C GLY A 123 12.81 18.79 23.41
N TRP A 124 11.69 19.21 22.85
CA TRP A 124 10.37 18.82 23.30
C TRP A 124 9.98 17.47 22.69
N TYR A 125 9.97 16.43 23.50
CA TYR A 125 9.72 15.06 23.07
C TYR A 125 8.23 14.70 23.16
N CYS A 126 7.68 14.17 22.08
CA CYS A 126 6.34 13.61 22.05
C CYS A 126 6.42 12.08 22.08
N PRO A 127 6.03 11.42 23.19
CA PRO A 127 6.08 9.96 23.29
C PRO A 127 5.23 9.22 22.23
N PRO A 128 4.00 9.66 21.86
CA PRO A 128 3.23 9.03 20.82
C PRO A 128 3.86 9.11 19.41
N CYS A 129 4.59 10.20 19.09
CA CYS A 129 5.31 10.35 17.82
C CYS A 129 6.70 9.71 17.84
N GLU A 130 7.25 9.42 19.03
CA GLU A 130 8.66 9.06 19.23
C GLU A 130 9.63 10.08 18.59
N THR A 131 9.27 11.38 18.65
CA THR A 131 9.94 12.45 17.90
C THR A 131 10.16 13.67 18.79
N PHE A 132 11.32 14.32 18.61
CA PHE A 132 11.63 15.61 19.19
C PHE A 132 11.12 16.75 18.30
N TYR A 133 10.60 17.80 18.94
CA TYR A 133 10.14 19.03 18.31
C TYR A 133 10.91 20.23 18.84
N THR A 134 11.14 21.19 17.98
CA THR A 134 11.60 22.53 18.41
C THR A 134 10.42 23.33 18.96
N GLU A 135 10.68 24.33 19.75
CA GLU A 135 9.63 25.18 20.33
C GLU A 135 8.73 25.84 19.28
N LYS A 136 9.27 26.12 18.08
CA LYS A 136 8.53 26.70 16.94
C LYS A 136 7.57 25.75 16.27
N GLU A 137 7.78 24.44 16.43
CA GLU A 137 6.96 23.39 15.83
C GLU A 137 5.80 22.96 16.74
N LEU A 138 5.79 23.41 18.00
CA LEU A 138 4.75 23.05 18.96
C LEU A 138 3.44 23.76 18.68
N GLY A 139 2.35 23.06 18.97
CA GLY A 139 1.02 23.63 19.05
C GLY A 139 0.83 24.52 20.29
N PRO A 140 -0.37 25.09 20.45
CA PRO A 140 -0.73 25.86 21.65
C PRO A 140 -0.43 25.06 22.93
N GLU A 141 -0.05 25.78 24.00
CA GLU A 141 0.26 25.17 25.31
C GLU A 141 1.34 24.09 25.29
N LYS A 142 2.31 24.19 24.37
CA LYS A 142 3.40 23.22 24.18
C LYS A 142 2.88 21.81 23.92
N THR A 143 1.94 21.67 23.00
CA THR A 143 1.40 20.37 22.58
C THR A 143 2.02 19.89 21.27
N CYS A 144 2.00 18.58 21.09
CA CYS A 144 2.41 17.93 19.84
C CYS A 144 1.52 18.38 18.67
N PRO A 145 2.07 18.86 17.55
CA PRO A 145 1.27 19.33 16.40
C PRO A 145 0.47 18.21 15.72
N VAL A 146 0.86 16.95 15.94
CA VAL A 146 0.20 15.77 15.33
C VAL A 146 -0.88 15.21 16.24
N HIS A 147 -0.59 15.07 17.54
CA HIS A 147 -1.47 14.37 18.49
C HIS A 147 -2.23 15.31 19.44
N GLY A 148 -1.85 16.59 19.52
CA GLY A 148 -2.42 17.55 20.49
C GLY A 148 -2.09 17.21 21.96
N THR A 149 -1.21 16.24 22.21
CA THR A 149 -0.81 15.82 23.56
C THR A 149 0.33 16.68 24.09
N PRO A 150 0.45 16.92 25.43
CA PRO A 150 1.59 17.56 26.03
C PRO A 150 2.91 16.88 25.64
N VAL A 151 3.95 17.67 25.45
CA VAL A 151 5.32 17.18 25.19
C VAL A 151 6.19 17.42 26.42
N GLU A 152 7.25 16.61 26.54
CA GLU A 152 8.21 16.67 27.66
C GLU A 152 9.56 17.19 27.16
N TRP A 153 10.22 18.06 27.95
CA TRP A 153 11.61 18.43 27.64
C TRP A 153 12.55 17.27 27.97
N LYS A 154 13.32 16.81 26.98
CA LYS A 154 14.34 15.77 27.18
C LYS A 154 15.67 16.24 26.64
N SER A 155 16.73 15.77 27.30
CA SER A 155 18.12 15.89 26.86
C SER A 155 18.76 14.50 26.98
N GLU A 156 19.32 13.99 25.90
CA GLU A 156 20.02 12.71 25.84
C GLU A 156 21.17 12.80 24.82
N GLU A 157 22.23 12.02 25.03
CA GLU A 157 23.29 11.90 24.02
C GLU A 157 22.87 10.85 23.00
N ASN A 158 22.80 11.27 21.72
CA ASN A 158 22.35 10.41 20.64
C ASN A 158 23.35 10.35 19.48
N VAL A 159 23.26 9.30 18.70
CA VAL A 159 23.91 9.21 17.38
C VAL A 159 23.04 9.97 16.37
N PHE A 160 23.69 10.84 15.62
CA PHE A 160 23.08 11.61 14.54
C PHE A 160 23.60 11.13 13.18
N PHE A 161 22.69 11.08 12.21
CA PHE A 161 22.99 10.93 10.80
C PHE A 161 23.07 12.30 10.14
N ARG A 162 24.11 12.56 9.33
CA ARG A 162 24.34 13.81 8.62
C ARG A 162 23.37 14.01 7.48
N LEU A 163 22.05 14.06 7.78
CA LEU A 163 20.99 14.21 6.79
C LEU A 163 21.14 15.52 5.99
N SER A 164 21.63 16.59 6.62
CA SER A 164 21.88 17.89 5.98
C SER A 164 22.84 17.79 4.78
N LYS A 165 23.80 16.87 4.81
CA LYS A 165 24.72 16.57 3.69
C LYS A 165 23.99 16.15 2.42
N TYR A 166 22.82 15.54 2.55
CA TYR A 166 22.01 14.96 1.46
C TYR A 166 20.96 15.90 0.91
N GLN A 167 20.86 17.15 1.41
CA GLN A 167 19.89 18.13 0.93
C GLN A 167 20.00 18.36 -0.58
N GLN A 168 21.18 18.72 -1.08
CA GLN A 168 21.36 18.97 -2.50
C GLN A 168 21.21 17.70 -3.35
N PRO A 169 21.80 16.55 -2.99
CA PRO A 169 21.57 15.29 -3.71
C PRO A 169 20.08 14.90 -3.83
N LEU A 170 19.27 15.15 -2.80
CA LEU A 170 17.84 14.90 -2.85
C LEU A 170 17.10 15.87 -3.79
N LEU A 171 17.44 17.16 -3.76
CA LEU A 171 16.86 18.14 -4.69
C LEU A 171 17.24 17.84 -6.14
N ASP A 172 18.46 17.37 -6.39
CA ASP A 172 18.90 16.90 -7.70
C ASP A 172 18.12 15.66 -8.15
N LEU A 173 17.92 14.68 -7.26
CA LEU A 173 17.09 13.51 -7.51
C LEU A 173 15.67 13.89 -7.95
N TYR A 174 15.02 14.81 -7.22
CA TYR A 174 13.64 15.22 -7.56
C TYR A 174 13.55 16.02 -8.85
N ARG A 175 14.61 16.72 -9.23
CA ARG A 175 14.68 17.46 -10.50
C ARG A 175 14.91 16.52 -11.68
N GLU A 176 15.82 15.56 -11.53
CA GLU A 176 16.22 14.64 -12.60
C GLU A 176 15.23 13.49 -12.78
N HIS A 177 14.52 13.11 -11.70
CA HIS A 177 13.54 12.05 -11.62
C HIS A 177 12.21 12.55 -11.03
N PRO A 178 11.43 13.34 -11.77
CA PRO A 178 10.14 13.86 -11.28
C PRO A 178 9.11 12.75 -11.00
N GLU A 179 9.34 11.54 -11.52
CA GLU A 179 8.55 10.34 -11.22
C GLU A 179 8.89 9.71 -9.87
N PHE A 180 10.00 10.08 -9.24
CA PHE A 180 10.48 9.47 -7.99
C PHE A 180 9.45 9.54 -6.84
N VAL A 181 8.68 10.62 -6.76
CA VAL A 181 7.56 10.76 -5.82
C VAL A 181 6.26 11.00 -6.56
N ARG A 182 5.25 10.19 -6.28
CA ARG A 182 3.93 10.28 -6.88
C ARG A 182 2.82 10.38 -5.81
N PRO A 183 1.70 11.03 -6.09
CA PRO A 183 1.47 11.93 -7.24
C PRO A 183 2.32 13.21 -7.13
N GLU A 184 2.32 14.04 -8.19
CA GLU A 184 3.11 15.27 -8.29
C GLU A 184 2.90 16.24 -7.11
N THR A 185 1.68 16.31 -6.59
CA THR A 185 1.36 17.11 -5.40
C THR A 185 2.23 16.71 -4.19
N ARG A 186 2.56 15.43 -4.06
CA ARG A 186 3.42 14.90 -2.99
C ARG A 186 4.90 15.17 -3.26
N LEU A 187 5.32 15.13 -4.52
CA LEU A 187 6.67 15.58 -4.89
C LEU A 187 6.88 17.04 -4.50
N ASN A 188 5.90 17.90 -4.80
CA ASN A 188 5.97 19.33 -4.46
C ASN A 188 6.04 19.55 -2.93
N GLU A 189 5.29 18.78 -2.13
CA GLU A 189 5.33 18.80 -0.67
C GLU A 189 6.73 18.42 -0.14
N VAL A 190 7.29 17.32 -0.64
CA VAL A 190 8.61 16.83 -0.23
C VAL A 190 9.71 17.79 -0.65
N ARG A 191 9.67 18.30 -1.87
CA ARG A 191 10.65 19.28 -2.37
C ARG A 191 10.64 20.55 -1.53
N ALA A 192 9.46 21.12 -1.27
CA ALA A 192 9.33 22.30 -0.41
C ALA A 192 9.88 22.04 0.99
N PHE A 193 9.64 20.86 1.56
CA PHE A 193 10.22 20.48 2.85
C PHE A 193 11.75 20.46 2.81
N VAL A 194 12.36 19.86 1.79
CA VAL A 194 13.83 19.77 1.67
C VAL A 194 14.44 21.16 1.43
N GLU A 195 13.78 22.01 0.65
CA GLU A 195 14.21 23.40 0.40
C GLU A 195 14.23 24.28 1.67
N THR A 196 13.46 23.96 2.70
CA THR A 196 13.52 24.70 3.98
C THR A 196 14.83 24.51 4.75
N GLY A 197 15.67 23.57 4.33
CA GLY A 197 16.92 23.20 4.99
C GLY A 197 16.78 21.96 5.86
N LEU A 198 17.50 20.89 5.50
CA LEU A 198 17.54 19.66 6.28
C LEU A 198 18.43 19.80 7.50
N ARG A 199 17.97 19.25 8.63
CA ARG A 199 18.76 19.10 9.86
C ARG A 199 19.19 17.65 10.00
N ASP A 200 20.32 17.44 10.66
CA ASP A 200 20.80 16.11 10.98
C ASP A 200 19.79 15.35 11.83
N LEU A 201 19.64 14.07 11.54
CA LEU A 201 18.60 13.21 12.13
C LEU A 201 19.19 12.39 13.27
N SER A 202 18.59 12.48 14.47
CA SER A 202 18.90 11.56 15.56
C SER A 202 18.43 10.15 15.20
N VAL A 203 19.36 9.20 15.10
CA VAL A 203 19.13 7.80 14.67
C VAL A 203 19.34 6.79 15.81
N SER A 204 19.48 7.27 17.03
CA SER A 204 19.49 6.41 18.21
C SER A 204 18.59 6.92 19.32
N ARG A 205 18.34 6.06 20.29
CA ARG A 205 17.66 6.38 21.54
C ARG A 205 18.41 5.76 22.73
N ALA A 206 18.50 6.52 23.80
CA ALA A 206 18.97 6.00 25.07
C ALA A 206 17.81 5.35 25.85
N ASN A 207 18.10 4.33 26.65
CA ASN A 207 17.15 3.74 27.60
C ASN A 207 15.85 3.15 26.98
N LEU A 208 15.90 2.69 25.75
CA LEU A 208 14.83 1.92 25.11
C LEU A 208 15.25 0.44 25.07
N GLU A 209 14.54 -0.43 25.77
CA GLU A 209 14.91 -1.85 25.87
C GLU A 209 14.41 -2.66 24.66
N TRP A 210 13.24 -2.32 24.13
CA TRP A 210 12.63 -3.02 23.01
C TRP A 210 12.98 -2.39 21.67
N ALA A 211 14.26 -2.54 21.28
CA ALA A 211 14.82 -2.08 20.01
C ALA A 211 16.12 -2.83 19.68
N ILE A 212 16.63 -2.69 18.47
CA ILE A 212 17.92 -3.27 18.07
C ILE A 212 19.05 -2.45 18.72
N PRO A 213 20.01 -3.07 19.43
CA PRO A 213 21.16 -2.35 19.96
C PRO A 213 21.98 -1.67 18.85
N PHE A 214 22.44 -0.43 19.12
CA PHE A 214 23.31 0.25 18.19
C PHE A 214 24.74 -0.33 18.30
N PRO A 215 25.36 -0.80 17.18
CA PRO A 215 26.71 -1.36 17.22
C PRO A 215 27.73 -0.36 17.78
N ASP A 216 28.65 -0.84 18.61
CA ASP A 216 29.75 -0.08 19.19
C ASP A 216 29.35 1.20 19.97
N ARG A 217 28.08 1.28 20.39
CA ARG A 217 27.49 2.39 21.17
C ARG A 217 26.72 1.85 22.39
N PRO A 218 27.40 1.44 23.46
CA PRO A 218 26.76 0.88 24.66
C PRO A 218 25.67 1.80 25.21
N GLY A 219 24.49 1.24 25.52
CA GLY A 219 23.35 1.98 26.04
C GLY A 219 22.51 2.72 25.00
N GLN A 220 22.91 2.65 23.72
CA GLN A 220 22.15 3.20 22.61
C GLN A 220 21.44 2.11 21.83
N THR A 221 20.23 2.37 21.38
CA THR A 221 19.47 1.51 20.48
C THR A 221 19.13 2.26 19.20
N ILE A 222 18.89 1.51 18.12
CA ILE A 222 18.59 2.09 16.81
C ILE A 222 17.20 2.71 16.83
N TYR A 223 17.10 3.92 16.28
CA TYR A 223 15.82 4.62 16.12
C TYR A 223 14.91 3.88 15.14
N VAL A 224 13.63 3.78 15.51
CA VAL A 224 12.62 2.97 14.81
C VAL A 224 12.56 3.20 13.30
N TRP A 225 12.75 4.43 12.81
CA TRP A 225 12.71 4.70 11.36
C TRP A 225 13.95 4.20 10.61
N LEU A 226 15.14 4.23 11.21
CA LEU A 226 16.32 3.63 10.58
C LEU A 226 16.18 2.10 10.58
N ASP A 227 15.66 1.51 11.67
CA ASP A 227 15.33 0.09 11.75
C ASP A 227 14.28 -0.27 10.68
N ALA A 228 13.09 0.32 10.75
CA ALA A 228 11.95 -0.03 9.91
C ALA A 228 12.27 0.08 8.40
N LEU A 229 12.92 1.15 7.93
CA LEU A 229 13.17 1.37 6.51
C LEU A 229 14.09 0.32 5.86
N VAL A 230 14.97 -0.29 6.64
CA VAL A 230 15.86 -1.35 6.16
C VAL A 230 15.10 -2.64 5.77
N ASN A 231 13.83 -2.79 6.18
CA ASN A 231 13.03 -3.95 5.80
C ASN A 231 13.01 -4.20 4.29
N TYR A 232 13.00 -3.15 3.50
CA TYR A 232 12.90 -3.21 2.04
C TYR A 232 14.08 -3.92 1.38
N VAL A 233 15.23 -3.91 1.98
CA VAL A 233 16.41 -4.62 1.46
C VAL A 233 16.71 -5.89 2.25
N SER A 234 16.46 -5.90 3.56
CA SER A 234 16.73 -7.08 4.40
C SER A 234 15.83 -8.27 4.06
N ALA A 235 14.57 -8.02 3.67
CA ALA A 235 13.65 -9.05 3.19
C ALA A 235 14.17 -9.76 1.94
N LEU A 236 14.94 -9.07 1.11
CA LEU A 236 15.55 -9.63 -0.09
C LEU A 236 16.90 -10.32 0.17
N GLY A 237 17.35 -10.38 1.43
CA GLY A 237 18.60 -11.02 1.81
C GLY A 237 19.81 -10.10 1.87
N PHE A 238 19.63 -8.77 1.83
CA PHE A 238 20.73 -7.82 2.04
C PHE A 238 21.38 -8.06 3.42
N GLY A 239 22.72 -8.11 3.46
CA GLY A 239 23.47 -8.40 4.66
C GLY A 239 23.52 -9.90 5.03
N SER A 240 23.05 -10.80 4.17
CA SER A 240 23.10 -12.25 4.36
C SER A 240 23.97 -12.93 3.30
N ASP A 241 24.28 -14.22 3.51
CA ASP A 241 25.03 -15.03 2.56
C ASP A 241 24.22 -15.35 1.28
N ASP A 242 22.90 -15.28 1.37
CA ASP A 242 21.98 -15.45 0.22
C ASP A 242 21.37 -14.11 -0.19
N ALA A 243 22.04 -13.40 -1.08
CA ALA A 243 21.60 -12.12 -1.62
C ALA A 243 20.93 -12.22 -3.01
N ARG A 244 20.54 -13.42 -3.47
CA ARG A 244 20.02 -13.62 -4.84
C ARG A 244 18.79 -12.77 -5.13
N LEU A 245 17.86 -12.65 -4.18
CA LEU A 245 16.66 -11.79 -4.35
C LEU A 245 17.05 -10.32 -4.31
N TYR A 246 17.98 -9.92 -3.45
CA TYR A 246 18.50 -8.57 -3.40
C TYR A 246 19.15 -8.18 -4.72
N ASP A 247 20.01 -9.02 -5.26
CA ASP A 247 20.66 -8.76 -6.55
C ASP A 247 19.63 -8.62 -7.67
N LYS A 248 18.63 -9.50 -7.68
CA LYS A 248 17.63 -9.54 -8.72
C LYS A 248 16.62 -8.39 -8.66
N PHE A 249 16.07 -8.11 -7.49
CA PHE A 249 14.95 -7.17 -7.36
C PHE A 249 15.34 -5.79 -6.85
N TRP A 250 16.51 -5.66 -6.19
CA TRP A 250 16.99 -4.36 -5.71
C TRP A 250 18.19 -3.85 -6.48
N ALA A 251 19.33 -4.57 -6.49
CA ALA A 251 20.56 -4.08 -7.08
C ALA A 251 20.45 -3.90 -8.60
N HIS A 252 19.83 -4.86 -9.29
CA HIS A 252 19.67 -4.90 -10.74
C HIS A 252 18.20 -4.92 -11.19
N GLY A 253 17.24 -4.74 -10.27
CA GLY A 253 15.83 -4.74 -10.59
C GLY A 253 15.42 -3.50 -11.39
N ASP A 254 14.48 -3.68 -12.33
CA ASP A 254 14.03 -2.60 -13.21
C ASP A 254 13.17 -1.58 -12.45
N VAL A 255 12.24 -2.05 -11.63
CA VAL A 255 11.34 -1.19 -10.85
C VAL A 255 11.36 -1.58 -9.36
N ARG A 256 11.54 -0.58 -8.50
CA ARG A 256 11.46 -0.66 -7.02
C ARG A 256 10.46 0.37 -6.53
N MET A 257 9.24 -0.07 -6.26
CA MET A 257 8.12 0.79 -5.88
C MET A 257 7.73 0.61 -4.42
N HIS A 258 7.64 1.73 -3.70
CA HIS A 258 7.07 1.80 -2.36
C HIS A 258 5.69 2.45 -2.42
N LEU A 259 4.63 1.71 -2.05
CA LEU A 259 3.30 2.27 -1.82
C LEU A 259 3.18 2.65 -0.34
N VAL A 260 2.93 3.93 -0.05
CA VAL A 260 2.94 4.42 1.34
C VAL A 260 1.77 5.36 1.61
N GLY A 261 1.35 5.46 2.87
CA GLY A 261 0.47 6.54 3.30
C GLY A 261 1.19 7.89 3.30
N LYS A 262 0.48 8.97 3.01
CA LYS A 262 1.04 10.34 2.99
C LYS A 262 1.69 10.77 4.31
N ASP A 263 1.30 10.17 5.43
CA ASP A 263 1.82 10.43 6.78
C ASP A 263 3.25 9.98 6.99
N ILE A 264 3.71 9.01 6.21
CA ILE A 264 5.09 8.48 6.27
C ILE A 264 5.89 8.80 4.98
N LEU A 265 5.38 9.74 4.18
CA LEU A 265 6.03 10.13 2.93
C LEU A 265 7.44 10.68 3.16
N ARG A 266 7.63 11.50 4.17
CA ARG A 266 8.93 12.12 4.49
C ARG A 266 10.00 11.07 4.79
N GLN A 267 9.64 10.02 5.51
CA GLN A 267 10.55 8.92 5.83
C GLN A 267 10.99 8.16 4.57
N HIS A 268 10.09 7.95 3.62
CA HIS A 268 10.35 7.17 2.40
C HIS A 268 10.97 7.98 1.27
N ALA A 269 10.64 9.27 1.19
CA ALA A 269 11.13 10.12 0.11
C ALA A 269 12.36 10.97 0.48
N VAL A 270 12.67 11.14 1.80
CA VAL A 270 13.82 11.93 2.26
C VAL A 270 14.80 11.06 3.04
N TYR A 271 14.38 10.43 4.15
CA TYR A 271 15.30 9.69 5.02
C TYR A 271 15.84 8.43 4.34
N TRP A 272 14.96 7.62 3.77
CA TRP A 272 15.35 6.38 3.12
C TRP A 272 16.33 6.58 1.96
N PRO A 273 16.09 7.46 0.97
CA PRO A 273 17.07 7.75 -0.05
C PRO A 273 18.40 8.26 0.49
N ALA A 274 18.39 9.12 1.52
CA ALA A 274 19.62 9.61 2.14
C ALA A 274 20.43 8.49 2.81
N PHE A 275 19.79 7.56 3.52
CA PHE A 275 20.46 6.38 4.08
C PHE A 275 21.06 5.49 2.99
N LEU A 276 20.33 5.27 1.91
CA LEU A 276 20.81 4.50 0.77
C LEU A 276 21.98 5.17 0.05
N MET A 277 21.93 6.49 -0.17
CA MET A 277 23.02 7.26 -0.76
C MET A 277 24.28 7.15 0.11
N SER A 278 24.14 7.29 1.43
CA SER A 278 25.24 7.15 2.37
C SER A 278 25.83 5.74 2.37
N ALA A 279 24.96 4.72 2.30
CA ALA A 279 25.39 3.32 2.25
C ALA A 279 25.92 2.86 0.88
N GLY A 280 25.88 3.72 -0.14
CA GLY A 280 26.29 3.39 -1.52
C GLY A 280 25.38 2.36 -2.18
N LEU A 281 24.08 2.42 -1.91
CA LEU A 281 23.07 1.47 -2.41
C LEU A 281 22.16 2.12 -3.45
N PRO A 282 21.60 1.35 -4.40
CA PRO A 282 20.58 1.83 -5.33
C PRO A 282 19.36 2.38 -4.62
N LEU A 283 18.74 3.41 -5.21
CA LEU A 283 17.52 4.02 -4.70
C LEU A 283 16.28 3.27 -5.19
N PRO A 284 15.12 3.41 -4.50
CA PRO A 284 13.85 3.06 -5.11
C PRO A 284 13.63 3.85 -6.39
N THR A 285 12.84 3.33 -7.32
CA THR A 285 12.50 4.04 -8.56
C THR A 285 11.33 4.97 -8.37
N VAL A 286 10.40 4.61 -7.45
CA VAL A 286 9.24 5.43 -7.15
C VAL A 286 8.71 5.19 -5.73
N VAL A 287 8.33 6.27 -5.08
CA VAL A 287 7.56 6.30 -3.82
C VAL A 287 6.19 6.86 -4.14
N TRP A 288 5.15 6.02 -4.05
CA TRP A 288 3.78 6.43 -4.35
C TRP A 288 2.99 6.61 -3.06
N ALA A 289 2.57 7.83 -2.78
CA ALA A 289 1.83 8.17 -1.57
C ALA A 289 0.33 8.25 -1.82
N HIS A 290 -0.43 7.46 -1.06
CA HIS A 290 -1.88 7.55 -1.04
C HIS A 290 -2.41 8.37 0.14
N GLY A 291 -3.68 8.79 0.06
CA GLY A 291 -4.38 9.52 1.11
C GLY A 291 -4.86 8.63 2.26
N TRP A 292 -5.61 9.20 3.17
CA TRP A 292 -6.17 8.51 4.32
C TRP A 292 -7.64 8.15 4.11
N TRP A 293 -8.03 7.03 4.69
CA TRP A 293 -9.43 6.80 5.01
C TRP A 293 -9.82 7.65 6.21
N GLN A 294 -10.93 8.36 6.05
CA GLN A 294 -11.56 9.18 7.08
C GLN A 294 -12.91 8.58 7.44
N ARG A 295 -13.39 8.86 8.63
CA ARG A 295 -14.78 8.65 9.06
C ARG A 295 -15.23 9.91 9.75
N ASP A 296 -16.35 10.47 9.33
CA ASP A 296 -16.89 11.73 9.82
C ASP A 296 -15.87 12.91 9.71
N GLY A 297 -15.13 12.95 8.59
CA GLY A 297 -14.11 13.98 8.32
C GLY A 297 -12.84 13.88 9.17
N ARG A 298 -12.64 12.78 9.91
CA ARG A 298 -11.46 12.53 10.74
C ARG A 298 -10.72 11.27 10.26
N LYS A 299 -9.38 11.31 10.30
CA LYS A 299 -8.57 10.12 10.00
C LYS A 299 -9.03 8.94 10.86
N VAL A 300 -9.23 7.77 10.22
CA VAL A 300 -9.50 6.52 10.95
C VAL A 300 -8.29 6.16 11.79
N SER A 301 -8.43 6.16 13.11
CA SER A 301 -7.35 5.83 14.04
C SER A 301 -7.89 5.34 15.38
N LYS A 302 -7.03 4.61 16.13
CA LYS A 302 -7.35 4.13 17.49
C LYS A 302 -7.65 5.30 18.44
N SER A 303 -6.84 6.36 18.37
CA SER A 303 -6.97 7.54 19.24
C SER A 303 -8.25 8.33 18.99
N ALA A 304 -8.79 8.31 17.77
CA ALA A 304 -10.06 8.95 17.43
C ALA A 304 -11.30 8.09 17.77
N GLY A 305 -11.12 6.81 18.13
CA GLY A 305 -12.21 5.89 18.47
C GLY A 305 -13.14 5.54 17.28
N ASN A 306 -12.74 5.85 16.05
CA ASN A 306 -13.54 5.71 14.83
C ASN A 306 -13.03 4.58 13.91
N ILE A 307 -12.40 3.55 14.50
CA ILE A 307 -11.82 2.43 13.75
C ILE A 307 -12.90 1.70 12.94
N VAL A 308 -12.60 1.47 11.67
CA VAL A 308 -13.35 0.56 10.80
C VAL A 308 -12.58 -0.77 10.76
N ARG A 309 -13.20 -1.84 11.27
CA ARG A 309 -12.56 -3.16 11.39
C ARG A 309 -12.74 -3.98 10.13
N PRO A 310 -11.65 -4.51 9.55
CA PRO A 310 -11.73 -5.36 8.36
C PRO A 310 -12.60 -6.59 8.54
N ASP A 311 -12.50 -7.24 9.71
CA ASP A 311 -13.24 -8.47 10.01
C ASP A 311 -14.75 -8.28 9.88
N GLU A 312 -15.29 -7.19 10.43
CA GLU A 312 -16.71 -6.85 10.37
C GLU A 312 -17.18 -6.63 8.93
N LEU A 313 -16.36 -5.96 8.11
CA LEU A 313 -16.69 -5.74 6.70
C LEU A 313 -16.68 -7.04 5.89
N ILE A 314 -15.66 -7.89 6.12
CA ILE A 314 -15.53 -9.17 5.40
C ILE A 314 -16.67 -10.13 5.79
N GLU A 315 -17.07 -10.16 7.05
CA GLU A 315 -18.19 -11.00 7.51
C GLU A 315 -19.54 -10.56 6.93
N ARG A 316 -19.76 -9.26 6.79
CA ARG A 316 -21.00 -8.71 6.25
C ARG A 316 -21.11 -8.80 4.74
N PHE A 317 -20.01 -8.56 4.01
CA PHE A 317 -20.04 -8.31 2.57
C PHE A 317 -19.17 -9.25 1.74
N GLY A 318 -18.30 -10.03 2.36
CA GLY A 318 -17.32 -10.86 1.67
C GLY A 318 -16.06 -10.10 1.23
N ALA A 319 -15.02 -10.85 0.92
CA ALA A 319 -13.70 -10.31 0.57
C ALA A 319 -13.72 -9.45 -0.71
N ASP A 320 -14.34 -9.97 -1.76
CA ASP A 320 -14.38 -9.30 -3.07
C ASP A 320 -15.04 -7.92 -3.01
N ALA A 321 -16.18 -7.83 -2.28
CA ALA A 321 -16.89 -6.58 -2.12
C ALA A 321 -16.06 -5.56 -1.31
N VAL A 322 -15.33 -6.01 -0.29
CA VAL A 322 -14.42 -5.15 0.49
C VAL A 322 -13.28 -4.65 -0.40
N ARG A 323 -12.64 -5.53 -1.16
CA ARG A 323 -11.56 -5.15 -2.09
C ARG A 323 -12.06 -4.18 -3.15
N TYR A 324 -13.21 -4.46 -3.75
CA TYR A 324 -13.84 -3.59 -4.75
C TYR A 324 -14.12 -2.19 -4.19
N PHE A 325 -14.80 -2.11 -3.03
CA PHE A 325 -15.14 -0.85 -2.40
C PHE A 325 -13.90 0.01 -2.13
N LEU A 326 -12.85 -0.59 -1.55
CA LEU A 326 -11.62 0.12 -1.20
C LEU A 326 -10.97 0.79 -2.43
N LEU A 327 -10.95 0.10 -3.57
CA LEU A 327 -10.31 0.61 -4.78
C LEU A 327 -11.24 1.50 -5.62
N ARG A 328 -12.55 1.29 -5.52
CA ARG A 328 -13.54 2.04 -6.30
C ARG A 328 -13.87 3.39 -5.68
N GLU A 329 -13.96 3.45 -4.36
CA GLU A 329 -14.39 4.66 -3.64
C GLU A 329 -13.27 5.69 -3.49
N MET A 330 -12.03 5.26 -3.29
CA MET A 330 -10.91 6.18 -3.13
C MET A 330 -10.26 6.53 -4.48
N VAL A 331 -10.14 7.82 -4.76
CA VAL A 331 -9.20 8.31 -5.78
C VAL A 331 -7.79 8.20 -5.20
N PHE A 332 -6.98 7.28 -5.74
CA PHE A 332 -5.66 6.99 -5.20
C PHE A 332 -4.79 8.26 -5.17
N GLY A 333 -4.18 8.57 -4.03
CA GLY A 333 -3.47 9.83 -3.77
C GLY A 333 -4.28 10.89 -3.00
N GLN A 334 -5.62 10.77 -2.95
CA GLN A 334 -6.51 11.67 -2.20
C GLN A 334 -7.08 10.98 -0.97
N ASP A 335 -7.61 11.78 -0.04
CA ASP A 335 -8.35 11.25 1.11
C ASP A 335 -9.75 10.81 0.68
N ALA A 336 -10.28 9.77 1.33
CA ALA A 336 -11.65 9.30 1.11
C ALA A 336 -12.37 9.13 2.45
N ASN A 337 -13.69 9.33 2.42
CA ASN A 337 -14.53 9.15 3.60
C ASN A 337 -15.25 7.79 3.55
N PHE A 338 -15.13 7.03 4.61
CA PHE A 338 -15.88 5.78 4.79
C PHE A 338 -17.20 6.06 5.46
N SER A 339 -18.28 5.51 4.90
CA SER A 339 -19.58 5.38 5.57
C SER A 339 -20.17 4.02 5.29
N ASP A 340 -20.93 3.49 6.23
CA ASP A 340 -21.64 2.21 6.07
C ASP A 340 -22.69 2.31 4.95
N GLU A 341 -23.39 3.45 4.84
CA GLU A 341 -24.34 3.71 3.77
C GLU A 341 -23.66 3.73 2.40
N GLY A 342 -22.53 4.44 2.26
CA GLY A 342 -21.77 4.49 0.99
C GLY A 342 -21.28 3.11 0.58
N PHE A 343 -20.91 2.26 1.53
CA PHE A 343 -20.53 0.87 1.23
C PHE A 343 -21.73 0.08 0.68
N VAL A 344 -22.86 0.15 1.35
CA VAL A 344 -24.09 -0.56 0.93
C VAL A 344 -24.59 -0.05 -0.42
N ASP A 345 -24.57 1.26 -0.65
CA ASP A 345 -24.99 1.86 -1.92
C ASP A 345 -24.09 1.37 -3.07
N ARG A 346 -22.76 1.36 -2.86
CA ARG A 346 -21.81 0.88 -3.85
C ARG A 346 -21.96 -0.63 -4.12
N TYR A 347 -22.15 -1.42 -3.08
CA TYR A 347 -22.41 -2.86 -3.19
C TYR A 347 -23.67 -3.14 -4.01
N ASN A 348 -24.75 -2.44 -3.70
CA ASN A 348 -26.04 -2.66 -4.37
C ASN A 348 -26.02 -2.15 -5.82
N SER A 349 -25.50 -0.94 -6.07
CA SER A 349 -25.49 -0.37 -7.43
C SER A 349 -24.54 -1.13 -8.35
N ASP A 350 -23.28 -1.22 -7.96
CA ASP A 350 -22.24 -1.68 -8.88
C ASP A 350 -22.19 -3.23 -8.95
N LEU A 351 -22.18 -3.91 -7.79
CA LEU A 351 -21.99 -5.36 -7.76
C LEU A 351 -23.30 -6.13 -7.93
N ALA A 352 -24.34 -5.80 -7.18
CA ALA A 352 -25.59 -6.55 -7.25
C ALA A 352 -26.41 -6.19 -8.50
N ASN A 353 -26.64 -4.89 -8.73
CA ASN A 353 -27.52 -4.46 -9.82
C ASN A 353 -26.80 -4.48 -11.18
N ASP A 354 -25.62 -3.85 -11.30
CA ASP A 354 -24.98 -3.77 -12.62
C ASP A 354 -24.36 -5.12 -13.00
N LEU A 355 -23.36 -5.59 -12.25
CA LEU A 355 -22.65 -6.82 -12.59
C LEU A 355 -23.51 -8.06 -12.37
N GLY A 356 -24.09 -8.22 -11.20
CA GLY A 356 -24.87 -9.39 -10.81
C GLY A 356 -26.09 -9.63 -11.71
N ASN A 357 -26.86 -8.60 -11.99
CA ASN A 357 -28.02 -8.72 -12.90
C ASN A 357 -27.61 -9.00 -14.34
N THR A 358 -26.51 -8.42 -14.82
CA THR A 358 -26.00 -8.69 -16.19
C THR A 358 -25.58 -10.14 -16.32
N VAL A 359 -24.79 -10.66 -15.37
CA VAL A 359 -24.38 -12.06 -15.34
C VAL A 359 -25.58 -12.98 -15.24
N SER A 360 -26.47 -12.75 -14.29
CA SER A 360 -27.68 -13.58 -14.08
C SER A 360 -28.56 -13.64 -15.32
N ARG A 361 -28.78 -12.50 -15.99
CA ARG A 361 -29.56 -12.41 -17.22
C ARG A 361 -28.93 -13.22 -18.36
N LEU A 362 -27.62 -13.03 -18.61
CA LEU A 362 -26.92 -13.76 -19.68
C LEU A 362 -26.88 -15.26 -19.43
N VAL A 363 -26.61 -15.68 -18.21
CA VAL A 363 -26.60 -17.09 -17.81
C VAL A 363 -28.00 -17.70 -17.96
N THR A 364 -29.03 -17.02 -17.52
CA THR A 364 -30.42 -17.50 -17.63
C THR A 364 -30.86 -17.66 -19.09
N LEU A 365 -30.57 -16.67 -19.95
CA LEU A 365 -30.86 -16.75 -21.38
C LEU A 365 -30.07 -17.89 -22.09
N SER A 366 -28.80 -18.05 -21.74
CA SER A 366 -27.96 -19.11 -22.29
C SER A 366 -28.46 -20.51 -21.87
N ARG A 367 -28.86 -20.66 -20.60
CA ARG A 367 -29.48 -21.89 -20.10
C ARG A 367 -30.77 -22.24 -20.86
N SER A 368 -31.62 -21.22 -21.05
CA SER A 368 -32.89 -21.38 -21.73
C SER A 368 -32.75 -21.78 -23.22
N ALA A 369 -31.74 -21.22 -23.92
CA ALA A 369 -31.56 -21.40 -25.35
C ALA A 369 -30.61 -22.55 -25.72
N PHE A 370 -29.62 -22.87 -24.87
CA PHE A 370 -28.51 -23.77 -25.17
C PHE A 370 -28.25 -24.81 -24.07
N ASP A 371 -29.26 -25.17 -23.30
CA ASP A 371 -29.21 -26.20 -22.25
C ASP A 371 -28.03 -26.00 -21.24
N GLY A 372 -27.72 -24.76 -20.92
CA GLY A 372 -26.61 -24.42 -20.01
C GLY A 372 -25.22 -24.55 -20.62
N ARG A 373 -25.11 -24.79 -21.90
CA ARG A 373 -23.83 -24.79 -22.63
C ARG A 373 -23.50 -23.37 -23.10
N THR A 374 -22.23 -23.11 -23.28
CA THR A 374 -21.76 -21.88 -23.92
C THR A 374 -22.35 -21.80 -25.34
N PRO A 375 -22.97 -20.69 -25.75
CA PRO A 375 -23.46 -20.54 -27.11
C PRO A 375 -22.36 -20.79 -28.12
N PRO A 376 -22.68 -21.42 -29.30
CA PRO A 376 -21.70 -21.65 -30.34
C PRO A 376 -21.02 -20.33 -30.76
N HIS A 377 -19.70 -20.36 -30.88
CA HIS A 377 -18.92 -19.19 -31.25
C HIS A 377 -19.10 -18.83 -32.73
N ALA A 378 -19.50 -17.59 -32.99
CA ALA A 378 -19.51 -16.99 -34.34
C ALA A 378 -18.43 -15.91 -34.39
N CYS A 379 -17.26 -16.24 -34.93
CA CYS A 379 -16.02 -15.47 -34.83
C CYS A 379 -16.00 -14.11 -35.52
N SER A 380 -16.94 -13.78 -36.42
CA SER A 380 -16.71 -12.68 -37.36
C SER A 380 -17.29 -11.32 -36.98
N ASP A 381 -18.30 -11.23 -36.12
CA ASP A 381 -19.03 -9.99 -35.84
C ASP A 381 -19.32 -9.79 -34.34
N ASN A 382 -18.27 -9.48 -33.57
CA ASN A 382 -18.47 -9.06 -32.19
C ASN A 382 -18.71 -7.53 -32.13
N GLU A 383 -19.97 -7.13 -32.07
CA GLU A 383 -20.40 -5.74 -32.01
C GLU A 383 -19.87 -4.99 -30.77
N LEU A 384 -19.57 -5.72 -29.69
CA LEU A 384 -19.00 -5.17 -28.47
C LEU A 384 -17.45 -5.09 -28.49
N ALA A 385 -16.78 -5.71 -29.48
CA ALA A 385 -15.33 -5.74 -29.53
C ALA A 385 -14.65 -4.35 -29.55
N PRO A 386 -15.14 -3.36 -30.30
CA PRO A 386 -14.54 -2.01 -30.27
C PRO A 386 -14.67 -1.34 -28.91
N VAL A 387 -15.79 -1.55 -28.21
CA VAL A 387 -16.03 -1.01 -26.87
C VAL A 387 -15.14 -1.71 -25.85
N ALA A 388 -15.06 -3.04 -25.92
CA ALA A 388 -14.20 -3.85 -25.06
C ALA A 388 -12.72 -3.47 -25.21
N LYS A 389 -12.26 -3.30 -26.46
CA LYS A 389 -10.89 -2.86 -26.73
C LYS A 389 -10.57 -1.51 -26.06
N ARG A 390 -11.43 -0.51 -26.23
CA ARG A 390 -11.27 0.79 -25.57
C ARG A 390 -11.29 0.67 -24.04
N ALA A 391 -12.21 -0.11 -23.48
CA ALA A 391 -12.29 -0.31 -22.05
C ALA A 391 -10.99 -0.92 -21.49
N VAL A 392 -10.40 -1.90 -22.18
CA VAL A 392 -9.12 -2.52 -21.78
C VAL A 392 -7.95 -1.53 -21.93
N GLU A 393 -7.92 -0.71 -22.98
CA GLU A 393 -6.90 0.33 -23.18
C GLU A 393 -6.98 1.39 -22.05
N ASP A 394 -8.18 1.90 -21.78
CA ASP A 394 -8.45 2.84 -20.68
C ASP A 394 -8.08 2.25 -19.32
N TYR A 395 -8.43 0.97 -19.09
CA TYR A 395 -8.07 0.23 -17.89
C TYR A 395 -6.55 0.16 -17.69
N ARG A 396 -5.80 -0.22 -18.73
CA ARG A 396 -4.34 -0.30 -18.67
C ARG A 396 -3.70 1.04 -18.34
N THR A 397 -4.10 2.09 -19.05
CA THR A 397 -3.61 3.45 -18.79
C THR A 397 -3.90 3.89 -17.35
N ALA A 398 -5.10 3.61 -16.85
CA ALA A 398 -5.46 3.93 -15.48
C ALA A 398 -4.66 3.11 -14.44
N MET A 399 -4.35 1.83 -14.74
CA MET A 399 -3.52 0.99 -13.87
C MET A 399 -2.05 1.45 -13.83
N GLU A 400 -1.49 1.92 -14.94
CA GLU A 400 -0.15 2.52 -14.99
C GLU A 400 -0.04 3.76 -14.10
N ASP A 401 -1.13 4.53 -14.00
CA ASP A 401 -1.24 5.72 -13.13
C ASP A 401 -1.73 5.39 -11.71
N LEU A 402 -1.86 4.11 -11.33
CA LEU A 402 -2.49 3.63 -10.09
C LEU A 402 -3.87 4.28 -9.81
N ALA A 403 -4.57 4.68 -10.85
CA ALA A 403 -5.90 5.27 -10.79
C ALA A 403 -6.98 4.16 -10.74
N PHE A 404 -6.96 3.33 -9.70
CA PHE A 404 -7.79 2.12 -9.55
C PHE A 404 -9.29 2.40 -9.76
N SER A 405 -9.81 3.51 -9.20
CA SER A 405 -11.23 3.83 -9.38
C SER A 405 -11.58 4.11 -10.85
N ARG A 406 -10.70 4.77 -11.59
CA ARG A 406 -10.85 5.00 -13.03
C ARG A 406 -10.70 3.73 -13.86
N ALA A 407 -9.79 2.83 -13.45
CA ALA A 407 -9.64 1.52 -14.07
C ALA A 407 -10.94 0.72 -13.95
N LEU A 408 -11.52 0.65 -12.76
CA LEU A 408 -12.83 0.01 -12.54
C LEU A 408 -13.95 0.69 -13.32
N GLU A 409 -14.00 2.02 -13.38
CA GLU A 409 -14.98 2.76 -14.18
C GLU A 409 -14.93 2.42 -15.67
N SER A 410 -13.75 2.20 -16.23
CA SER A 410 -13.61 1.82 -17.62
C SER A 410 -14.27 0.46 -17.92
N LEU A 411 -14.15 -0.49 -16.99
CA LEU A 411 -14.79 -1.80 -17.09
C LEU A 411 -16.32 -1.71 -16.88
N TRP A 412 -16.78 -0.87 -15.96
CA TRP A 412 -18.22 -0.64 -15.74
C TRP A 412 -18.90 0.05 -16.93
N ARG A 413 -18.18 0.88 -17.69
CA ARG A 413 -18.67 1.40 -18.99
C ARG A 413 -18.92 0.27 -19.99
N LEU A 414 -18.00 -0.69 -20.10
CA LEU A 414 -18.22 -1.87 -20.94
C LEU A 414 -19.44 -2.67 -20.50
N LEU A 415 -19.65 -2.81 -19.19
CA LEU A 415 -20.81 -3.50 -18.63
C LEU A 415 -22.12 -2.78 -18.97
N ALA A 416 -22.17 -1.44 -18.87
CA ALA A 416 -23.32 -0.63 -19.23
C ALA A 416 -23.66 -0.76 -20.73
N GLU A 417 -22.67 -0.68 -21.61
CA GLU A 417 -22.85 -0.90 -23.05
C GLU A 417 -23.34 -2.31 -23.36
N THR A 418 -22.83 -3.32 -22.63
CA THR A 418 -23.31 -4.70 -22.74
C THR A 418 -24.79 -4.82 -22.36
N ASN A 419 -25.22 -4.16 -21.30
CA ASN A 419 -26.65 -4.14 -20.91
C ASN A 419 -27.51 -3.48 -21.98
N GLN A 420 -27.10 -2.35 -22.54
CA GLN A 420 -27.82 -1.67 -23.62
C GLN A 420 -27.89 -2.55 -24.87
N TYR A 421 -26.80 -3.22 -25.24
CA TYR A 421 -26.76 -4.17 -26.35
C TYR A 421 -27.77 -5.31 -26.16
N ILE A 422 -27.80 -5.95 -24.99
CA ILE A 422 -28.74 -7.02 -24.69
C ILE A 422 -30.21 -6.51 -24.77
N VAL A 423 -30.47 -5.31 -24.21
CA VAL A 423 -31.83 -4.73 -24.24
C VAL A 423 -32.24 -4.43 -25.69
N SER A 424 -31.39 -3.83 -26.50
CA SER A 424 -31.68 -3.46 -27.89
C SER A 424 -31.91 -4.68 -28.80
N ARG A 425 -31.20 -5.79 -28.56
CA ARG A 425 -31.34 -7.03 -29.34
C ARG A 425 -32.47 -7.94 -28.85
N ALA A 426 -32.98 -7.69 -27.65
CA ALA A 426 -34.13 -8.41 -27.05
C ALA A 426 -34.08 -9.96 -27.20
N PRO A 427 -32.96 -10.62 -26.79
CA PRO A 427 -32.77 -12.06 -27.01
C PRO A 427 -33.88 -12.94 -26.43
N TRP A 428 -34.57 -12.50 -25.39
CA TRP A 428 -35.73 -13.20 -24.81
C TRP A 428 -36.92 -13.31 -25.76
N LYS A 429 -37.08 -12.38 -26.71
CA LYS A 429 -38.08 -12.48 -27.74
C LYS A 429 -37.67 -13.52 -28.78
N MET A 430 -36.42 -13.52 -29.22
CA MET A 430 -35.90 -14.49 -30.18
C MET A 430 -36.01 -15.91 -29.65
N ILE A 431 -35.71 -16.15 -28.35
CA ILE A 431 -35.88 -17.49 -27.74
C ILE A 431 -37.35 -17.96 -27.84
N LYS A 432 -38.30 -17.05 -27.60
CA LYS A 432 -39.73 -17.38 -27.63
C LYS A 432 -40.24 -17.63 -29.03
N ASP A 433 -39.82 -16.82 -30.00
CA ASP A 433 -40.41 -16.79 -31.34
C ASP A 433 -39.68 -17.74 -32.30
N GLU A 434 -38.36 -17.92 -32.18
CA GLU A 434 -37.53 -18.61 -33.17
C GLU A 434 -36.70 -19.77 -32.58
N GLY A 435 -36.54 -19.82 -31.24
CA GLY A 435 -35.65 -20.78 -30.57
C GLY A 435 -34.15 -20.46 -30.77
N PRO A 436 -33.25 -21.46 -30.64
CA PRO A 436 -31.80 -21.27 -30.70
C PRO A 436 -31.33 -21.02 -32.14
N THR A 437 -31.15 -19.77 -32.53
CA THR A 437 -30.63 -19.37 -33.84
C THR A 437 -29.15 -18.96 -33.77
N PRO A 438 -28.41 -18.95 -34.91
CA PRO A 438 -27.05 -18.41 -34.96
C PRO A 438 -26.97 -16.94 -34.54
N ALA A 439 -27.98 -16.13 -34.82
CA ALA A 439 -28.07 -14.75 -34.41
C ALA A 439 -28.18 -14.60 -32.87
N LEU A 440 -29.04 -15.43 -32.25
CA LEU A 440 -29.16 -15.50 -30.79
C LEU A 440 -27.85 -15.97 -30.14
N ALA A 441 -27.20 -16.99 -30.70
CA ALA A 441 -25.91 -17.50 -30.21
C ALA A 441 -24.87 -16.38 -30.18
N ARG A 442 -24.78 -15.61 -31.26
CA ARG A 442 -23.87 -14.46 -31.37
C ARG A 442 -24.14 -13.41 -30.32
N ILE A 443 -25.41 -13.02 -30.11
CA ILE A 443 -25.78 -11.99 -29.12
C ILE A 443 -25.37 -12.43 -27.72
N LEU A 444 -25.67 -13.64 -27.32
CA LEU A 444 -25.33 -14.15 -25.99
C LEU A 444 -23.83 -14.37 -25.83
N TRP A 445 -23.13 -14.84 -26.88
CA TRP A 445 -21.67 -14.94 -26.86
C TRP A 445 -21.00 -13.58 -26.63
N ASN A 446 -21.40 -12.55 -27.38
CA ASN A 446 -20.84 -11.19 -27.25
C ASN A 446 -21.01 -10.65 -25.82
N GLY A 447 -22.21 -10.84 -25.24
CA GLY A 447 -22.49 -10.44 -23.86
C GLY A 447 -21.65 -11.20 -22.82
N LEU A 448 -21.53 -12.52 -22.96
CA LEU A 448 -20.73 -13.36 -22.06
C LEU A 448 -19.24 -13.03 -22.16
N GLU A 449 -18.72 -12.76 -23.36
CA GLU A 449 -17.33 -12.37 -23.56
C GLU A 449 -17.03 -11.00 -22.94
N ALA A 450 -17.95 -10.03 -23.07
CA ALA A 450 -17.81 -8.75 -22.40
C ALA A 450 -17.77 -8.91 -20.87
N VAL A 451 -18.64 -9.75 -20.30
CA VAL A 451 -18.62 -10.06 -18.86
C VAL A 451 -17.31 -10.73 -18.46
N ARG A 452 -16.83 -11.69 -19.26
CA ARG A 452 -15.53 -12.34 -19.00
C ARG A 452 -14.41 -11.31 -18.92
N ILE A 453 -14.36 -10.33 -19.83
CA ILE A 453 -13.35 -9.25 -19.82
C ILE A 453 -13.48 -8.39 -18.55
N VAL A 454 -14.69 -8.06 -18.14
CA VAL A 454 -14.94 -7.26 -16.94
C VAL A 454 -14.50 -7.98 -15.64
N THR A 455 -14.60 -9.31 -15.62
CA THR A 455 -14.34 -10.13 -14.42
C THR A 455 -12.96 -10.78 -14.38
N THR A 456 -12.14 -10.61 -15.40
CA THR A 456 -10.74 -11.08 -15.45
C THR A 456 -9.78 -10.01 -14.98
#